data_3098fc4ab0950ae2fb745f4500327ee3
#
_entry.id   3098fc4ab0950ae2fb745f4500327ee3
#
_cell.length_a   1.000
_cell.length_b   1.000
_cell.length_c   1.000
_cell.angle_alpha   90.00
_cell.angle_beta   90.00
_cell.angle_gamma   90.00
#
_symmetry.space_group_name_H-M   'P 1'
#
loop_
_entity.id
_entity.type
_entity.pdbx_description
1 polymer ?
#
loop_
_entity_poly.entity_id
_entity_poly.type
_entity_poly.pdbx_seq_one_letter_code
_entity_poly.pdbx_strand_id
1 'polypeptide(L)'
;MHKKDKEVTDKQVIEEILTKSEICRIAIHDTEYPYIVPLNYGYCDNTLYFHSATIGKKLDLIRINNKVCFEIEYSSQIIQHEESCKWTTNYLSLIGFGEIEIIDDTFDKKKGLDIIMSHYGKTTNNVYNDTQINNLVIFKLPITGLTAKRSGNGDN
;
A
#
# COMPACT_ATOMS: atom_id res chain seq x y z
N MET A 1 14.27 -8.37 -11.65
CA MET A 1 14.35 -9.23 -10.43
C MET A 1 15.33 -10.36 -10.68
N HIS A 2 16.25 -10.67 -9.72
CA HIS A 2 17.28 -11.69 -9.95
C HIS A 2 16.86 -13.15 -9.74
N LYS A 3 15.76 -13.40 -9.01
CA LYS A 3 15.23 -14.76 -8.75
C LYS A 3 13.86 -14.89 -9.39
N LYS A 4 13.84 -15.30 -10.64
CA LYS A 4 12.61 -15.51 -11.42
C LYS A 4 11.72 -16.63 -10.84
N ASP A 5 12.31 -17.60 -10.18
CA ASP A 5 11.64 -18.68 -9.46
C ASP A 5 10.77 -18.22 -8.28
N LYS A 6 10.99 -17.01 -7.79
CA LYS A 6 10.21 -16.39 -6.70
C LYS A 6 9.20 -15.34 -7.19
N GLU A 7 9.14 -15.08 -8.47
CA GLU A 7 8.22 -14.11 -9.04
C GLU A 7 6.80 -14.65 -9.04
N VAL A 8 5.86 -13.85 -8.55
CA VAL A 8 4.43 -14.14 -8.61
C VAL A 8 3.84 -13.35 -9.77
N THR A 9 3.34 -14.08 -10.77
CA THR A 9 2.67 -13.50 -11.95
C THR A 9 1.17 -13.78 -11.95
N ASP A 10 0.68 -14.58 -11.01
CA ASP A 10 -0.73 -14.86 -10.84
C ASP A 10 -1.46 -13.62 -10.35
N LYS A 11 -2.39 -13.13 -11.17
CA LYS A 11 -3.17 -11.94 -10.89
C LYS A 11 -4.08 -12.10 -9.66
N GLN A 12 -4.58 -13.31 -9.39
CA GLN A 12 -5.44 -13.54 -8.23
C GLN A 12 -4.64 -13.40 -6.94
N VAL A 13 -3.41 -13.92 -6.90
CA VAL A 13 -2.50 -13.78 -5.76
C VAL A 13 -2.09 -12.32 -5.56
N ILE A 14 -1.82 -11.58 -6.63
CA ILE A 14 -1.50 -10.15 -6.55
C ILE A 14 -2.70 -9.36 -5.99
N GLU A 15 -3.90 -9.64 -6.48
CA GLU A 15 -5.13 -9.03 -5.99
C GLU A 15 -5.39 -9.36 -4.51
N GLU A 16 -5.08 -10.57 -4.09
CA GLU A 16 -5.17 -10.99 -2.69
C GLU A 16 -4.22 -10.18 -1.79
N ILE A 17 -2.98 -9.96 -2.19
CA ILE A 17 -2.05 -9.10 -1.45
C ILE A 17 -2.62 -7.69 -1.32
N LEU A 18 -3.09 -7.11 -2.42
CA LEU A 18 -3.62 -5.74 -2.47
C LEU A 18 -4.89 -5.55 -1.64
N THR A 19 -5.73 -6.58 -1.53
CA THR A 19 -7.03 -6.49 -0.86
C THR A 19 -7.00 -6.93 0.60
N LYS A 20 -6.05 -7.78 1.01
CA LYS A 20 -6.03 -8.37 2.36
C LYS A 20 -4.95 -7.83 3.28
N SER A 21 -3.94 -7.14 2.75
CA SER A 21 -2.91 -6.53 3.59
C SER A 21 -3.41 -5.26 4.26
N GLU A 22 -2.93 -4.98 5.46
CA GLU A 22 -3.42 -3.87 6.28
C GLU A 22 -2.58 -2.59 6.12
N ILE A 23 -1.32 -2.72 5.75
CA ILE A 23 -0.34 -1.63 5.74
C ILE A 23 0.40 -1.57 4.41
N CYS A 24 0.43 -0.38 3.84
CA CYS A 24 1.29 -0.04 2.71
C CYS A 24 2.41 0.90 3.18
N ARG A 25 3.66 0.59 2.84
CA ARG A 25 4.81 1.45 3.10
C ARG A 25 5.14 2.22 1.83
N ILE A 26 5.04 3.53 1.89
CA ILE A 26 5.37 4.41 0.75
C ILE A 26 6.76 4.98 0.97
N ALA A 27 7.63 4.83 -0.03
CA ALA A 27 8.94 5.48 -0.11
C ALA A 27 8.83 6.72 -1.00
N ILE A 28 9.04 7.88 -0.41
CA ILE A 28 8.95 9.20 -1.03
C ILE A 28 10.37 9.74 -1.20
N HIS A 29 10.64 10.35 -2.34
CA HIS A 29 11.93 10.98 -2.59
C HIS A 29 12.16 12.16 -1.65
N ASP A 30 13.29 12.16 -0.96
CA ASP A 30 13.81 13.28 -0.18
C ASP A 30 15.27 13.52 -0.58
N THR A 31 15.79 14.70 -0.33
CA THR A 31 17.11 15.14 -0.81
C THR A 31 18.27 14.33 -0.26
N GLU A 32 18.20 13.98 1.01
CA GLU A 32 19.30 13.30 1.71
C GLU A 32 19.06 11.78 1.84
N TYR A 33 17.87 11.39 2.31
CA TYR A 33 17.49 9.98 2.48
C TYR A 33 16.06 9.75 1.99
N PRO A 34 15.76 8.59 1.37
CA PRO A 34 14.39 8.22 1.07
C PRO A 34 13.53 8.24 2.34
N TYR A 35 12.39 8.93 2.29
CA TYR A 35 11.48 9.00 3.40
C TYR A 35 10.41 7.92 3.29
N ILE A 36 10.44 6.96 4.22
CA ILE A 36 9.47 5.85 4.25
C ILE A 36 8.42 6.09 5.32
N VAL A 37 7.14 5.90 4.96
CA VAL A 37 6.02 6.03 5.88
C VAL A 37 5.04 4.86 5.74
N PRO A 38 4.71 4.15 6.84
CA PRO A 38 3.64 3.15 6.85
C PRO A 38 2.28 3.86 6.92
N LEU A 39 1.34 3.40 6.11
CA LEU A 39 0.00 3.95 6.01
C LEU A 39 -1.05 2.85 5.93
N ASN A 40 -2.20 3.08 6.56
CA ASN A 40 -3.42 2.39 6.22
C ASN A 40 -3.89 2.83 4.84
N TYR A 41 -4.50 1.94 4.08
CA TYR A 41 -4.91 2.22 2.71
C TYR A 41 -6.23 1.54 2.35
N GLY A 42 -6.82 1.95 1.25
CA GLY A 42 -7.86 1.21 0.56
C GLY A 42 -7.42 0.91 -0.86
N TYR A 43 -7.91 -0.18 -1.43
CA TYR A 43 -7.62 -0.58 -2.81
C TYR A 43 -8.89 -0.71 -3.63
N CYS A 44 -8.90 -0.09 -4.79
CA CYS A 44 -9.97 -0.22 -5.78
C CYS A 44 -9.43 0.09 -7.18
N ASP A 45 -9.78 -0.73 -8.16
CA ASP A 45 -9.51 -0.50 -9.58
C ASP A 45 -8.05 -0.10 -9.87
N ASN A 46 -7.10 -0.95 -9.44
CA ASN A 46 -5.66 -0.75 -9.62
C ASN A 46 -5.14 0.58 -9.02
N THR A 47 -5.80 1.08 -7.98
CA THR A 47 -5.47 2.34 -7.32
C THR A 47 -5.50 2.18 -5.81
N LEU A 48 -4.46 2.67 -5.14
CA LEU A 48 -4.41 2.76 -3.69
C LEU A 48 -4.90 4.13 -3.22
N TYR A 49 -5.67 4.15 -2.14
CA TYR A 49 -6.23 5.36 -1.52
C TYR A 49 -5.73 5.51 -0.10
N PHE A 50 -5.36 6.72 0.28
CA PHE A 50 -4.78 7.03 1.57
C PHE A 50 -5.39 8.30 2.16
N HIS A 51 -5.31 8.43 3.49
CA HIS A 51 -5.65 9.67 4.17
C HIS A 51 -4.45 10.20 5.00
N SER A 52 -4.44 11.49 5.22
CA SER A 52 -3.41 12.16 6.00
C SER A 52 -3.96 13.42 6.66
N ALA A 53 -3.27 13.92 7.69
CA ALA A 53 -3.45 15.30 8.13
C ALA A 53 -3.06 16.27 7.02
N THR A 54 -3.54 17.52 7.11
CA THR A 54 -3.32 18.57 6.10
C THR A 54 -1.89 19.12 6.05
N ILE A 55 -1.09 18.83 7.07
CA ILE A 55 0.31 19.30 7.22
C ILE A 55 1.22 18.12 7.55
N GLY A 56 2.49 18.24 7.18
CA GLY A 56 3.55 17.31 7.56
C GLY A 56 4.47 16.95 6.41
N LYS A 57 5.68 16.51 6.75
CA LYS A 57 6.80 16.22 5.83
C LYS A 57 6.38 15.36 4.62
N LYS A 58 5.54 14.35 4.85
CA LYS A 58 5.02 13.49 3.78
C LYS A 58 4.36 14.29 2.66
N LEU A 59 3.44 15.19 3.00
CA LEU A 59 2.72 15.99 2.01
C LEU A 59 3.63 17.02 1.35
N ASP A 60 4.56 17.59 2.09
CA ASP A 60 5.51 18.57 1.53
C ASP A 60 6.38 17.90 0.47
N LEU A 61 6.87 16.69 0.74
CA LEU A 61 7.65 15.90 -0.22
C LEU A 61 6.83 15.46 -1.43
N ILE A 62 5.58 15.00 -1.23
CA ILE A 62 4.68 14.61 -2.33
C ILE A 62 4.38 15.79 -3.26
N ARG A 63 4.24 17.01 -2.72
CA ARG A 63 4.03 18.20 -3.54
C ARG A 63 5.23 18.59 -4.39
N ILE A 64 6.44 18.26 -3.92
CA ILE A 64 7.69 18.49 -4.68
C ILE A 64 7.90 17.41 -5.75
N ASN A 65 7.69 16.15 -5.37
CA ASN A 65 7.82 15.00 -6.26
C ASN A 65 6.80 13.92 -5.88
N ASN A 66 5.81 13.75 -6.73
CA ASN A 66 4.71 12.82 -6.50
C ASN A 66 5.01 11.37 -6.93
N LYS A 67 6.19 11.11 -7.52
CA LYS A 67 6.62 9.76 -7.90
C LYS A 67 7.08 8.99 -6.68
N VAL A 68 6.45 7.85 -6.44
CA VAL A 68 6.73 7.03 -5.27
C VAL A 68 6.92 5.56 -5.63
N CYS A 69 7.66 4.88 -4.77
CA CYS A 69 7.68 3.43 -4.68
C CYS A 69 6.86 3.02 -3.45
N PHE A 70 6.17 1.89 -3.51
CA PHE A 70 5.47 1.36 -2.35
C PHE A 70 5.74 -0.14 -2.19
N GLU A 71 5.60 -0.60 -0.96
CA GLU A 71 5.74 -2.01 -0.56
C GLU A 71 4.52 -2.41 0.27
N ILE A 72 4.03 -3.63 0.02
CA ILE A 72 2.99 -4.28 0.79
C ILE A 72 3.44 -5.71 1.09
N GLU A 73 3.43 -6.09 2.37
CA GLU A 73 3.65 -7.46 2.83
C GLU A 73 2.32 -8.04 3.32
N TYR A 74 1.95 -9.20 2.76
CA TYR A 74 0.70 -9.88 3.13
C TYR A 74 0.91 -10.90 4.23
N SER A 75 1.98 -11.68 4.13
CA SER A 75 2.29 -12.72 5.11
C SER A 75 3.80 -12.84 5.32
N SER A 76 4.17 -13.15 6.55
CA SER A 76 5.56 -13.45 6.91
C SER A 76 5.58 -14.48 8.03
N GLN A 77 6.21 -15.63 7.80
CA GLN A 77 6.33 -16.71 8.77
C GLN A 77 7.74 -17.29 8.78
N ILE A 78 8.36 -17.36 9.95
CA ILE A 78 9.66 -18.00 10.12
C ILE A 78 9.48 -19.52 10.13
N ILE A 79 10.19 -20.21 9.24
CA ILE A 79 10.26 -21.66 9.18
C ILE A 79 11.56 -22.10 9.85
N GLN A 80 11.42 -22.77 10.98
CA GLN A 80 12.53 -23.28 11.77
C GLN A 80 13.02 -24.62 11.22
N HIS A 81 14.32 -24.88 11.37
CA HIS A 81 14.95 -26.15 11.03
C HIS A 81 16.03 -26.50 12.06
N GLU A 82 16.37 -27.77 12.22
CA GLU A 82 17.46 -28.20 13.14
C GLU A 82 18.79 -27.59 12.72
N GLU A 83 19.07 -27.50 11.43
CA GLU A 83 20.26 -26.85 10.89
C GLU A 83 19.98 -25.34 10.71
N SER A 84 20.74 -24.48 11.36
CA SER A 84 20.58 -23.04 11.34
C SER A 84 20.60 -22.44 9.92
N CYS A 85 21.39 -22.99 9.00
CA CYS A 85 21.49 -22.52 7.61
C CYS A 85 20.23 -22.83 6.76
N LYS A 86 19.32 -23.66 7.25
CA LYS A 86 18.06 -24.02 6.61
C LYS A 86 16.85 -23.24 7.16
N TRP A 87 17.06 -22.39 8.17
CA TRP A 87 16.03 -21.46 8.60
C TRP A 87 15.68 -20.53 7.44
N THR A 88 14.41 -20.32 7.23
CA THR A 88 13.92 -19.45 6.15
C THR A 88 12.66 -18.73 6.57
N THR A 89 12.25 -17.77 5.77
CA THR A 89 10.98 -17.05 5.95
C THR A 89 10.08 -17.33 4.75
N ASN A 90 8.88 -17.82 5.01
CA ASN A 90 7.81 -17.79 4.04
C ASN A 90 7.25 -16.39 4.03
N TYR A 91 7.19 -15.75 2.89
CA TYR A 91 6.57 -14.43 2.74
C TYR A 91 5.90 -14.28 1.38
N LEU A 92 4.95 -13.39 1.34
CA LEU A 92 4.29 -12.93 0.13
C LEU A 92 4.24 -11.40 0.18
N SER A 93 4.90 -10.74 -0.75
CA SER A 93 5.00 -9.29 -0.79
C SER A 93 5.01 -8.75 -2.20
N LEU A 94 4.69 -7.48 -2.35
CA LEU A 94 4.81 -6.76 -3.61
C LEU A 94 5.51 -5.41 -3.44
N ILE A 95 6.17 -4.98 -4.50
CA ILE A 95 6.71 -3.64 -4.65
C ILE A 95 6.10 -3.05 -5.92
N GLY A 96 5.57 -1.84 -5.81
CA GLY A 96 4.98 -1.14 -6.95
C GLY A 96 5.39 0.32 -7.02
N PHE A 97 4.97 0.96 -8.10
CA PHE A 97 5.31 2.34 -8.45
C PHE A 97 4.07 3.07 -8.92
N GLY A 98 4.07 4.37 -8.76
CA GLY A 98 3.05 5.24 -9.30
C GLY A 98 3.30 6.71 -8.96
N GLU A 99 2.36 7.54 -9.36
CA GLU A 99 2.38 8.98 -9.09
C GLU A 99 1.18 9.35 -8.22
N ILE A 100 1.43 9.96 -7.08
CA ILE A 100 0.37 10.37 -6.15
C ILE A 100 -0.41 11.55 -6.72
N GLU A 101 -1.73 11.48 -6.62
CA GLU A 101 -2.66 12.54 -6.93
C GLU A 101 -3.43 12.94 -5.66
N ILE A 102 -3.37 14.22 -5.29
CA ILE A 102 -4.14 14.76 -4.15
C ILE A 102 -5.57 14.99 -4.63
N ILE A 103 -6.54 14.57 -3.82
CA ILE A 103 -7.97 14.74 -4.08
C ILE A 103 -8.44 15.98 -3.32
N ASP A 104 -8.91 16.99 -4.03
CA ASP A 104 -9.38 18.24 -3.44
C ASP A 104 -10.91 18.30 -3.30
N ASP A 105 -11.66 17.72 -4.22
CA ASP A 105 -13.12 17.72 -4.20
C ASP A 105 -13.69 16.91 -3.04
N THR A 106 -14.65 17.49 -2.30
CA THR A 106 -15.24 16.88 -1.10
C THR A 106 -15.98 15.58 -1.40
N PHE A 107 -16.65 15.46 -2.55
CA PHE A 107 -17.36 14.24 -2.92
C PHE A 107 -16.38 13.10 -3.23
N ASP A 108 -15.32 13.39 -3.94
CA ASP A 108 -14.27 12.42 -4.25
C ASP A 108 -13.44 12.05 -3.01
N LYS A 109 -13.26 12.98 -2.06
CA LYS A 109 -12.69 12.66 -0.73
C LYS A 109 -13.55 11.63 0.02
N LYS A 110 -14.87 11.80 0.03
CA LYS A 110 -15.80 10.83 0.66
C LYS A 110 -15.69 9.46 0.00
N LYS A 111 -15.64 9.39 -1.32
CA LYS A 111 -15.42 8.11 -2.04
C LYS A 111 -14.10 7.46 -1.65
N GLY A 112 -13.01 8.23 -1.59
CA GLY A 112 -11.71 7.71 -1.18
C GLY A 112 -11.74 7.15 0.25
N LEU A 113 -12.42 7.83 1.17
CA LEU A 113 -12.64 7.34 2.53
C LEU A 113 -13.49 6.07 2.55
N ASP A 114 -14.56 5.98 1.75
CA ASP A 114 -15.38 4.77 1.65
C ASP A 114 -14.56 3.56 1.17
N ILE A 115 -13.65 3.75 0.21
CA ILE A 115 -12.74 2.71 -0.26
C ILE A 115 -11.80 2.27 0.88
N ILE A 116 -11.23 3.21 1.64
CA ILE A 116 -10.39 2.90 2.79
C ILE A 116 -11.19 2.13 3.85
N MET A 117 -12.39 2.59 4.19
CA MET A 117 -13.23 1.93 5.20
C MET A 117 -13.66 0.53 4.76
N SER A 118 -14.01 0.36 3.49
CA SER A 118 -14.36 -0.94 2.91
C SER A 118 -13.21 -1.95 3.01
N HIS A 119 -11.99 -1.51 2.81
CA HIS A 119 -10.79 -2.34 2.94
C HIS A 119 -10.66 -2.96 4.33
N TYR A 120 -11.10 -2.25 5.37
CA TYR A 120 -11.11 -2.72 6.77
C TYR A 120 -12.48 -3.27 7.21
N GLY A 121 -13.33 -3.64 6.27
CA GLY A 121 -14.58 -4.36 6.53
C GLY A 121 -15.81 -3.50 6.80
N LYS A 122 -15.70 -2.17 6.78
CA LYS A 122 -16.86 -1.28 6.92
C LYS A 122 -17.39 -0.85 5.55
N THR A 123 -18.35 -1.61 5.03
CA THR A 123 -18.86 -1.49 3.65
C THR A 123 -20.10 -0.59 3.48
N THR A 124 -20.78 -0.21 4.56
CA THR A 124 -22.04 0.53 4.48
C THR A 124 -22.21 1.56 5.60
N ASN A 125 -23.09 2.54 5.37
CA ASN A 125 -23.49 3.55 6.36
C ASN A 125 -22.32 4.38 6.91
N ASN A 126 -21.37 4.75 6.06
CA ASN A 126 -20.32 5.67 6.44
C ASN A 126 -20.90 7.08 6.56
N VAL A 127 -20.80 7.66 7.75
CA VAL A 127 -21.24 9.03 8.02
C VAL A 127 -19.99 9.88 8.23
N TYR A 128 -19.85 10.89 7.43
CA TYR A 128 -18.73 11.83 7.50
C TYR A 128 -19.22 13.23 7.84
N ASN A 129 -18.58 13.86 8.81
CA ASN A 129 -18.77 15.27 9.09
C ASN A 129 -17.90 16.10 8.13
N ASP A 130 -18.50 17.06 7.44
CA ASP A 130 -17.79 17.90 6.46
C ASP A 130 -16.60 18.65 7.08
N THR A 131 -16.70 19.06 8.34
CA THR A 131 -15.57 19.70 9.06
C THR A 131 -14.40 18.71 9.21
N GLN A 132 -14.66 17.45 9.50
CA GLN A 132 -13.62 16.41 9.61
C GLN A 132 -12.97 16.13 8.25
N ILE A 133 -13.78 16.04 7.18
CA ILE A 133 -13.26 15.83 5.81
C ILE A 133 -12.40 16.99 5.37
N ASN A 134 -12.77 18.22 5.67
CA ASN A 134 -12.00 19.41 5.31
C ASN A 134 -10.65 19.47 6.04
N ASN A 135 -10.53 18.79 7.18
CA ASN A 135 -9.29 18.67 7.95
C ASN A 135 -8.44 17.45 7.55
N LEU A 136 -8.79 16.77 6.47
CA LEU A 136 -8.04 15.63 5.93
C LEU A 136 -7.61 15.90 4.50
N VAL A 137 -6.43 15.38 4.17
CA VAL A 137 -6.01 15.19 2.78
C VAL A 137 -6.26 13.74 2.42
N ILE A 138 -6.96 13.52 1.32
CA ILE A 138 -7.07 12.23 0.67
C ILE A 138 -6.19 12.27 -0.58
N PHE A 139 -5.43 11.22 -0.80
CA PHE A 139 -4.66 11.08 -2.02
C PHE A 139 -4.78 9.66 -2.57
N LYS A 140 -4.66 9.53 -3.85
CA LYS A 140 -4.71 8.27 -4.57
C LYS A 140 -3.39 8.02 -5.29
N LEU A 141 -3.08 6.75 -5.48
CA LEU A 141 -1.88 6.28 -6.16
C LEU A 141 -2.29 5.24 -7.21
N PRO A 142 -2.53 5.66 -8.46
CA PRO A 142 -2.68 4.73 -9.57
C PRO A 142 -1.40 3.90 -9.73
N ILE A 143 -1.54 2.57 -9.79
CA ILE A 143 -0.40 1.67 -9.91
C ILE A 143 0.04 1.61 -11.36
N THR A 144 1.25 2.07 -11.66
CA THR A 144 1.83 2.06 -13.02
C THR A 144 2.69 0.84 -13.31
N GLY A 145 3.17 0.17 -12.28
CA GLY A 145 3.92 -1.06 -12.37
C GLY A 145 4.07 -1.70 -11.00
N LEU A 146 4.11 -3.03 -10.98
CA LEU A 146 4.37 -3.78 -9.75
C LEU A 146 5.09 -5.09 -10.03
N THR A 147 5.76 -5.60 -9.01
CA THR A 147 6.34 -6.94 -8.96
C THR A 147 5.98 -7.59 -7.63
N ALA A 148 5.52 -8.82 -7.66
CA ALA A 148 5.25 -9.60 -6.47
C ALA A 148 6.24 -10.74 -6.31
N LYS A 149 6.53 -11.11 -5.07
CA LYS A 149 7.46 -12.17 -4.69
C LYS A 149 6.87 -13.09 -3.65
N ARG A 150 7.21 -14.38 -3.80
CA ARG A 150 6.96 -15.41 -2.80
C ARG A 150 8.28 -16.06 -2.39
N SER A 151 8.45 -16.35 -1.11
CA SER A 151 9.50 -17.24 -0.58
C SER A 151 8.85 -18.32 0.25
N GLY A 152 9.47 -19.51 0.23
CA GLY A 152 8.95 -20.70 0.89
C GLY A 152 8.03 -21.54 -0.01
N ASN A 153 7.63 -22.70 0.50
CA ASN A 153 6.72 -23.60 -0.20
C ASN A 153 5.30 -23.01 -0.10
N GLY A 154 4.78 -22.59 -1.24
CA GLY A 154 3.47 -21.95 -1.35
C GLY A 154 2.29 -22.93 -1.29
N ASP A 155 2.29 -23.83 -0.30
CA ASP A 155 1.16 -24.70 0.00
C ASP A 155 0.75 -24.49 1.47
N ASN A 156 -0.26 -23.65 1.66
CA ASN A 156 -1.24 -23.73 2.73
C ASN A 156 -2.54 -23.12 2.24
#